data_c3e48d7571df2fea9962479e80c30a55
#
_entry.id   c3e48d7571df2fea9962479e80c30a55
#
_cell.length_a   1.000
_cell.length_b   1.000
_cell.length_c   1.000
_cell.angle_alpha   90.00
_cell.angle_beta   90.00
_cell.angle_gamma   90.00
#
_symmetry.space_group_name_H-M   'P 1'
#
loop_
_entity.id
_entity.type
_entity.pdbx_description
1 polymer ?
#
loop_
_entity_poly.entity_id
_entity_poly.type
_entity_poly.pdbx_seq_one_letter_code
_entity_poly.pdbx_strand_id
1 'polypeptide(L)'
;MLSAYLLVSHGSHDPRPEIAMSHLAFSVQSRFQKIESQQDKISYSKYAGGVAAPPQCETKYETVGTAYLELQPQPLHSQIVEFAENILSRSNEQSLHLKILPLFLLAGVHVMEDIPTEVEAAQRILGDNVVIDLQPYIGCHGGLADLVRLQKNSIRAQKYILLAHGSRRPGFEHHTETLAANLGLTTAYWAVQPKLELRVKEFASSGYREIAVIPYFLFAGGITDAIETAIEKLELQFPGVSLKLAQPLGVNEEFADLIWDYLHK
;
A
#
# COMPACT_ATOMS: atom_id res chain seq x y z
N MET A 1 12.59 -23.32 -7.27
CA MET A 1 12.10 -22.04 -7.85
C MET A 1 12.14 -21.00 -6.75
N LEU A 2 12.82 -19.91 -6.97
CA LEU A 2 12.94 -18.79 -6.04
C LEU A 2 11.67 -17.93 -6.09
N SER A 3 11.24 -17.37 -4.94
CA SER A 3 10.12 -16.43 -4.90
C SER A 3 10.62 -15.02 -4.57
N ALA A 4 10.05 -14.02 -5.23
CA ALA A 4 10.31 -12.62 -4.94
C ALA A 4 9.04 -11.78 -5.10
N TYR A 5 9.05 -10.62 -4.47
CA TYR A 5 7.90 -9.73 -4.39
C TYR A 5 8.29 -8.31 -4.79
N LEU A 6 7.51 -7.70 -5.66
CA LEU A 6 7.74 -6.33 -6.11
C LEU A 6 6.52 -5.47 -5.79
N LEU A 7 6.70 -4.50 -4.92
CA LEU A 7 5.66 -3.52 -4.58
C LEU A 7 5.71 -2.38 -5.60
N VAL A 8 4.61 -2.12 -6.27
CA VAL A 8 4.53 -1.09 -7.33
C VAL A 8 3.64 0.06 -6.88
N SER A 9 4.16 1.29 -6.91
CA SER A 9 3.39 2.50 -6.65
C SER A 9 3.40 3.46 -7.84
N HIS A 10 2.66 4.58 -7.72
CA HIS A 10 2.52 5.56 -8.80
C HIS A 10 3.87 6.19 -9.19
N GLY A 11 4.70 6.50 -8.23
CA GLY A 11 5.86 7.40 -8.40
C GLY A 11 5.54 8.83 -7.96
N SER A 12 6.56 9.62 -7.63
CA SER A 12 6.40 11.00 -7.18
C SER A 12 7.68 11.80 -7.38
N HIS A 13 7.56 13.11 -7.64
CA HIS A 13 8.69 14.05 -7.51
C HIS A 13 9.02 14.38 -6.04
N ASP A 14 8.09 14.15 -5.13
CA ASP A 14 8.33 14.23 -3.69
C ASP A 14 9.06 12.97 -3.23
N PRO A 15 10.18 13.06 -2.50
CA PRO A 15 10.95 11.88 -2.08
C PRO A 15 10.28 11.08 -0.96
N ARG A 16 9.32 11.65 -0.23
CA ARG A 16 8.69 11.00 0.94
C ARG A 16 7.96 9.69 0.60
N PRO A 17 7.17 9.58 -0.49
CA PRO A 17 6.56 8.32 -0.90
C PRO A 17 7.59 7.24 -1.21
N GLU A 18 8.72 7.57 -1.83
CA GLU A 18 9.78 6.61 -2.15
C GLU A 18 10.48 6.09 -0.90
N ILE A 19 10.79 6.99 0.05
CA ILE A 19 11.33 6.62 1.36
C ILE A 19 10.35 5.71 2.11
N ALA A 20 9.06 6.05 2.13
CA ALA A 20 8.03 5.25 2.77
C ALA A 20 7.87 3.87 2.12
N MET A 21 7.94 3.78 0.79
CA MET A 21 7.93 2.52 0.04
C MET A 21 9.13 1.63 0.40
N SER A 22 10.32 2.22 0.51
CA SER A 22 11.54 1.49 0.89
C SER A 22 11.44 0.94 2.32
N HIS A 23 10.93 1.73 3.27
CA HIS A 23 10.66 1.27 4.63
C HIS A 23 9.60 0.17 4.66
N LEU A 24 8.54 0.30 3.88
CA LEU A 24 7.48 -0.70 3.78
C LEU A 24 8.02 -2.03 3.24
N ALA A 25 8.81 -1.99 2.14
CA ALA A 25 9.44 -3.18 1.58
C ALA A 25 10.36 -3.86 2.61
N PHE A 26 11.17 -3.10 3.35
CA PHE A 26 12.01 -3.61 4.43
C PHE A 26 11.17 -4.25 5.55
N SER A 27 10.06 -3.62 5.96
CA SER A 27 9.16 -4.14 6.98
C SER A 27 8.50 -5.45 6.54
N VAL A 28 8.05 -5.55 5.30
CA VAL A 28 7.49 -6.79 4.72
C VAL A 28 8.58 -7.87 4.61
N GLN A 29 9.77 -7.53 4.10
CA GLN A 29 10.94 -8.42 4.03
C GLN A 29 11.28 -9.05 5.40
N SER A 30 11.26 -8.22 6.45
CA SER A 30 11.56 -8.66 7.81
C SER A 30 10.55 -9.69 8.35
N ARG A 31 9.31 -9.68 7.86
CA ARG A 31 8.30 -10.67 8.25
C ARG A 31 8.58 -12.03 7.64
N PHE A 32 8.99 -12.08 6.39
CA PHE A 32 9.42 -13.32 5.74
C PHE A 32 10.59 -13.96 6.51
N GLN A 33 11.63 -13.18 6.83
CA GLN A 33 12.83 -13.68 7.56
C GLN A 33 12.52 -14.20 8.97
N LYS A 34 11.59 -13.57 9.70
CA LYS A 34 11.20 -14.02 11.05
C LYS A 34 10.55 -15.40 11.04
N ILE A 35 9.74 -15.70 10.04
CA ILE A 35 9.02 -16.99 9.95
C ILE A 35 9.97 -18.10 9.57
N GLU A 36 10.87 -17.89 8.61
CA GLU A 36 11.90 -18.86 8.25
C GLU A 36 12.76 -19.23 9.47
N SER A 37 13.22 -18.23 10.24
CA SER A 37 14.00 -18.46 11.46
C SER A 37 13.24 -19.22 12.56
N GLN A 38 11.91 -19.16 12.60
CA GLN A 38 11.07 -19.94 13.52
C GLN A 38 10.85 -21.36 13.02
N GLN A 39 10.67 -21.56 11.71
CA GLN A 39 10.53 -22.87 11.10
C GLN A 39 11.84 -23.68 11.22
N ASP A 40 12.99 -23.05 11.05
CA ASP A 40 14.29 -23.66 11.29
C ASP A 40 14.44 -24.14 12.75
N LYS A 41 14.08 -23.32 13.74
CA LYS A 41 14.11 -23.71 15.16
C LYS A 41 13.21 -24.90 15.48
N ILE A 42 12.05 -25.01 14.86
CA ILE A 42 11.11 -26.14 15.04
C ILE A 42 11.67 -27.40 14.36
N SER A 43 12.32 -27.26 13.22
CA SER A 43 13.00 -28.38 12.53
C SER A 43 14.17 -28.91 13.36
N TYR A 44 15.01 -28.06 13.92
CA TYR A 44 16.11 -28.45 14.80
C TYR A 44 15.64 -29.17 16.08
N SER A 45 14.52 -28.76 16.66
CA SER A 45 13.95 -29.42 17.85
C SER A 45 13.52 -30.86 17.61
N LYS A 46 13.19 -31.25 16.38
CA LYS A 46 12.81 -32.63 16.02
C LYS A 46 14.00 -33.56 15.78
N TYR A 47 15.21 -33.04 15.61
CA TYR A 47 16.41 -33.82 15.29
C TYR A 47 17.48 -33.84 16.40
N ALA A 48 17.15 -33.41 17.62
CA ALA A 48 18.07 -33.42 18.77
C ALA A 48 18.41 -34.84 19.28
N GLY A 49 18.95 -35.69 18.44
CA GLY A 49 19.33 -37.08 18.76
C GLY A 49 20.46 -37.66 17.96
N GLY A 50 21.20 -36.90 17.16
CA GLY A 50 22.36 -37.42 16.41
C GLY A 50 23.33 -36.32 16.02
N VAL A 51 24.62 -36.56 16.30
CA VAL A 51 25.74 -35.68 15.97
C VAL A 51 25.96 -35.71 14.46
N ALA A 52 25.27 -34.89 13.70
CA ALA A 52 25.64 -34.51 12.35
C ALA A 52 25.75 -32.98 12.32
N ALA A 53 26.80 -32.44 11.72
CA ALA A 53 26.92 -31.01 11.47
C ALA A 53 25.66 -30.55 10.73
N PRO A 54 25.09 -29.39 11.11
CA PRO A 54 23.89 -28.90 10.44
C PRO A 54 24.21 -28.76 8.94
N PRO A 55 23.30 -29.20 8.04
CA PRO A 55 23.40 -28.79 6.66
C PRO A 55 23.48 -27.27 6.64
N GLN A 56 24.40 -26.70 5.86
CA GLN A 56 24.38 -25.27 5.56
C GLN A 56 23.06 -25.03 4.85
N CYS A 57 22.06 -24.59 5.60
CA CYS A 57 20.80 -24.14 5.05
C CYS A 57 21.15 -22.87 4.27
N GLU A 58 21.23 -22.97 2.95
CA GLU A 58 21.17 -21.81 2.08
C GLU A 58 19.78 -21.21 2.33
N THR A 59 19.75 -20.21 3.20
CA THR A 59 18.52 -19.48 3.53
C THR A 59 18.00 -18.87 2.24
N LYS A 60 16.91 -19.41 1.76
CA LYS A 60 16.17 -18.96 0.58
C LYS A 60 15.44 -17.69 0.97
N TYR A 61 16.17 -16.57 1.06
CA TYR A 61 15.58 -15.29 1.43
C TYR A 61 14.63 -14.83 0.33
N GLU A 62 13.34 -14.82 0.63
CA GLU A 62 12.36 -14.14 -0.19
C GLU A 62 12.71 -12.65 -0.24
N THR A 63 12.87 -12.10 -1.45
CA THR A 63 13.31 -10.72 -1.66
C THR A 63 12.12 -9.83 -1.96
N VAL A 64 11.99 -8.72 -1.24
CA VAL A 64 10.97 -7.69 -1.47
C VAL A 64 11.63 -6.43 -2.03
N GLY A 65 11.18 -5.98 -3.20
CA GLY A 65 11.64 -4.75 -3.84
C GLY A 65 10.52 -3.75 -4.07
N THR A 66 10.90 -2.60 -4.63
CA THR A 66 9.97 -1.52 -5.01
C THR A 66 10.19 -1.10 -6.46
N ALA A 67 9.11 -0.72 -7.14
CA ALA A 67 9.15 -0.11 -8.46
C ALA A 67 8.04 0.94 -8.59
N TYR A 68 8.13 1.77 -9.63
CA TYR A 68 7.25 2.92 -9.80
C TYR A 68 6.74 2.99 -11.24
N LEU A 69 5.45 3.27 -11.40
CA LEU A 69 4.81 3.32 -12.70
C LEU A 69 5.27 4.53 -13.51
N GLU A 70 5.39 5.69 -12.87
CA GLU A 70 5.70 6.96 -13.50
C GLU A 70 6.79 7.73 -12.74
N LEU A 71 7.24 8.85 -13.33
CA LEU A 71 8.17 9.82 -12.71
C LEU A 71 9.52 9.22 -12.32
N GLN A 72 9.91 8.14 -13.00
CA GLN A 72 11.23 7.53 -12.91
C GLN A 72 11.93 7.58 -14.27
N PRO A 73 13.28 7.57 -14.31
CA PRO A 73 14.02 7.55 -15.57
C PRO A 73 13.74 6.32 -16.43
N GLN A 74 13.44 5.19 -15.80
CA GLN A 74 13.15 3.92 -16.47
C GLN A 74 11.65 3.60 -16.40
N PRO A 75 11.05 3.07 -17.49
CA PRO A 75 9.68 2.59 -17.47
C PRO A 75 9.54 1.37 -16.54
N LEU A 76 8.32 1.09 -16.09
CA LEU A 76 8.06 0.05 -15.10
C LEU A 76 8.54 -1.33 -15.57
N HIS A 77 8.34 -1.71 -16.83
CA HIS A 77 8.81 -3.00 -17.35
C HIS A 77 10.32 -3.17 -17.23
N SER A 78 11.11 -2.10 -17.44
CA SER A 78 12.58 -2.15 -17.30
C SER A 78 12.99 -2.32 -15.83
N GLN A 79 12.30 -1.68 -14.89
CA GLN A 79 12.53 -1.85 -13.45
C GLN A 79 12.20 -3.29 -13.01
N ILE A 80 11.12 -3.89 -13.54
CA ILE A 80 10.75 -5.30 -13.28
C ILE A 80 11.84 -6.24 -13.79
N VAL A 81 12.32 -6.03 -15.01
CA VAL A 81 13.38 -6.85 -15.63
C VAL A 81 14.67 -6.76 -14.81
N GLU A 82 15.13 -5.55 -14.49
CA GLU A 82 16.33 -5.33 -13.69
C GLU A 82 16.23 -6.00 -12.31
N PHE A 83 15.09 -5.90 -11.65
CA PHE A 83 14.85 -6.54 -10.36
C PHE A 83 14.95 -8.07 -10.46
N ALA A 84 14.29 -8.68 -11.45
CA ALA A 84 14.29 -10.13 -11.65
C ALA A 84 15.71 -10.66 -11.99
N GLU A 85 16.42 -10.00 -12.91
CA GLU A 85 17.78 -10.36 -13.29
C GLU A 85 18.77 -10.23 -12.13
N ASN A 86 18.65 -9.18 -11.30
CA ASN A 86 19.45 -9.01 -10.09
C ASN A 86 19.26 -10.17 -9.11
N ILE A 87 18.04 -10.67 -8.94
CA ILE A 87 17.77 -11.80 -8.05
C ILE A 87 18.37 -13.09 -8.63
N LEU A 88 18.12 -13.38 -9.89
CA LEU A 88 18.66 -14.57 -10.55
C LEU A 88 20.19 -14.59 -10.54
N SER A 89 20.83 -13.45 -10.79
CA SER A 89 22.31 -13.35 -10.80
C SER A 89 22.98 -13.61 -9.44
N ARG A 90 22.25 -13.38 -8.34
CA ARG A 90 22.73 -13.57 -6.96
C ARG A 90 22.35 -14.94 -6.39
N SER A 91 21.54 -15.70 -7.09
CA SER A 91 21.08 -17.03 -6.68
C SER A 91 21.67 -18.10 -7.58
N ASN A 92 21.72 -19.34 -7.09
CA ASN A 92 22.06 -20.51 -7.91
C ASN A 92 20.82 -21.08 -8.65
N GLU A 93 19.67 -20.42 -8.54
CA GLU A 93 18.41 -20.84 -9.16
C GLU A 93 18.31 -20.33 -10.59
N GLN A 94 17.75 -21.14 -11.48
CA GLN A 94 17.54 -20.78 -12.88
C GLN A 94 16.14 -20.23 -13.16
N SER A 95 15.25 -20.28 -12.18
CA SER A 95 13.87 -19.83 -12.35
C SER A 95 13.38 -19.02 -11.14
N LEU A 96 12.55 -18.02 -11.42
CA LEU A 96 11.98 -17.08 -10.46
C LEU A 96 10.46 -17.02 -10.59
N HIS A 97 9.76 -17.07 -9.46
CA HIS A 97 8.37 -16.68 -9.37
C HIS A 97 8.28 -15.28 -8.75
N LEU A 98 7.89 -14.28 -9.56
CA LEU A 98 7.83 -12.89 -9.17
C LEU A 98 6.37 -12.46 -8.97
N LYS A 99 5.95 -12.24 -7.73
CA LYS A 99 4.66 -11.64 -7.44
C LYS A 99 4.78 -10.12 -7.46
N ILE A 100 3.93 -9.45 -8.25
CA ILE A 100 3.88 -7.99 -8.34
C ILE A 100 2.60 -7.50 -7.67
N LEU A 101 2.71 -6.67 -6.63
CA LEU A 101 1.57 -6.08 -5.93
C LEU A 101 1.47 -4.58 -6.20
N PRO A 102 0.44 -4.14 -6.95
CA PRO A 102 0.15 -2.73 -7.12
C PRO A 102 -0.40 -2.10 -5.83
N LEU A 103 0.32 -1.11 -5.28
CA LEU A 103 -0.09 -0.34 -4.11
C LEU A 103 -0.96 0.85 -4.54
N PHE A 104 -2.16 0.55 -4.99
CA PHE A 104 -3.17 1.52 -5.40
C PHE A 104 -4.47 1.25 -4.65
N LEU A 105 -5.14 2.30 -4.20
CA LEU A 105 -6.37 2.19 -3.40
C LEU A 105 -7.64 2.11 -4.24
N LEU A 106 -7.60 2.57 -5.48
CA LEU A 106 -8.76 2.66 -6.38
C LEU A 106 -8.46 2.06 -7.75
N ALA A 107 -9.49 1.47 -8.38
CA ALA A 107 -9.44 0.99 -9.75
C ALA A 107 -9.37 2.16 -10.75
N GLY A 108 -8.18 2.59 -11.09
CA GLY A 108 -7.91 3.61 -12.10
C GLY A 108 -7.34 3.03 -13.39
N VAL A 109 -7.03 3.89 -14.38
CA VAL A 109 -6.36 3.51 -15.64
C VAL A 109 -5.05 2.78 -15.35
N HIS A 110 -4.26 3.31 -14.43
CA HIS A 110 -2.96 2.74 -14.07
C HIS A 110 -3.05 1.28 -13.65
N VAL A 111 -4.04 0.93 -12.84
CA VAL A 111 -4.22 -0.45 -12.34
C VAL A 111 -4.83 -1.37 -13.39
N MET A 112 -5.76 -0.84 -14.19
CA MET A 112 -6.55 -1.65 -15.12
C MET A 112 -5.90 -1.80 -16.50
N GLU A 113 -5.01 -0.88 -16.88
CA GLU A 113 -4.45 -0.81 -18.24
C GLU A 113 -2.92 -0.70 -18.23
N ASP A 114 -2.35 0.32 -17.52
CA ASP A 114 -0.94 0.64 -17.65
C ASP A 114 -0.04 -0.44 -17.00
N ILE A 115 -0.31 -0.81 -15.74
CA ILE A 115 0.49 -1.83 -15.04
C ILE A 115 0.41 -3.19 -15.74
N PRO A 116 -0.77 -3.72 -16.13
CA PRO A 116 -0.84 -4.95 -16.92
C PRO A 116 -0.01 -4.90 -18.20
N THR A 117 -0.06 -3.79 -18.95
CA THR A 117 0.71 -3.60 -20.17
C THR A 117 2.23 -3.65 -19.91
N GLU A 118 2.70 -2.98 -18.87
CA GLU A 118 4.10 -2.98 -18.46
C GLU A 118 4.56 -4.37 -17.99
N VAL A 119 3.72 -5.08 -17.26
CA VAL A 119 3.98 -6.46 -16.81
C VAL A 119 4.09 -7.42 -17.99
N GLU A 120 3.19 -7.31 -18.98
CA GLU A 120 3.27 -8.11 -20.21
C GLU A 120 4.55 -7.81 -21.00
N ALA A 121 4.99 -6.55 -21.02
CA ALA A 121 6.25 -6.15 -21.67
C ALA A 121 7.45 -6.78 -20.97
N ALA A 122 7.49 -6.74 -19.62
CA ALA A 122 8.53 -7.38 -18.82
C ALA A 122 8.55 -8.90 -19.00
N GLN A 123 7.38 -9.57 -19.00
CA GLN A 123 7.28 -11.02 -19.19
C GLN A 123 7.84 -11.46 -20.54
N ARG A 124 7.60 -10.68 -21.62
CA ARG A 124 8.16 -10.97 -22.95
C ARG A 124 9.69 -10.90 -22.98
N ILE A 125 10.30 -10.01 -22.20
CA ILE A 125 11.75 -9.84 -22.13
C ILE A 125 12.38 -10.97 -21.29
N LEU A 126 11.78 -11.31 -20.14
CA LEU A 126 12.31 -12.28 -19.19
C LEU A 126 12.11 -13.74 -19.66
N GLY A 127 11.18 -14.00 -20.57
CA GLY A 127 10.89 -15.34 -21.09
C GLY A 127 10.38 -16.30 -20.00
N ASP A 128 10.56 -17.61 -20.24
CA ASP A 128 9.99 -18.68 -19.41
C ASP A 128 10.74 -18.90 -18.07
N ASN A 129 11.92 -18.31 -17.91
CA ASN A 129 12.70 -18.44 -16.68
C ASN A 129 12.10 -17.64 -15.50
N VAL A 130 11.25 -16.65 -15.78
CA VAL A 130 10.56 -15.85 -14.78
C VAL A 130 9.06 -15.94 -15.01
N VAL A 131 8.33 -16.41 -14.01
CA VAL A 131 6.88 -16.39 -14.01
C VAL A 131 6.44 -15.16 -13.23
N ILE A 132 5.83 -14.19 -13.90
CA ILE A 132 5.28 -13.00 -13.26
C ILE A 132 3.82 -13.25 -12.90
N ASP A 133 3.50 -13.07 -11.61
CA ASP A 133 2.16 -13.17 -11.05
C ASP A 133 1.69 -11.78 -10.59
N LEU A 134 0.93 -11.09 -11.46
CA LEU A 134 0.36 -9.79 -11.15
C LEU A 134 -0.82 -9.97 -10.19
N GLN A 135 -0.63 -9.53 -8.95
CA GLN A 135 -1.67 -9.57 -7.92
C GLN A 135 -2.73 -8.49 -8.15
N PRO A 136 -3.98 -8.70 -7.72
CA PRO A 136 -4.95 -7.61 -7.61
C PRO A 136 -4.38 -6.47 -6.76
N TYR A 137 -4.71 -5.22 -7.14
CA TYR A 137 -4.22 -4.05 -6.41
C TYR A 137 -4.67 -4.05 -4.95
N ILE A 138 -3.88 -3.45 -4.05
CA ILE A 138 -4.12 -3.51 -2.60
C ILE A 138 -5.51 -3.00 -2.19
N GLY A 139 -6.09 -2.08 -2.96
CA GLY A 139 -7.44 -1.56 -2.75
C GLY A 139 -8.55 -2.61 -2.77
N CYS A 140 -8.33 -3.77 -3.39
CA CYS A 140 -9.25 -4.91 -3.36
C CYS A 140 -9.21 -5.67 -2.04
N HIS A 141 -8.21 -5.45 -1.19
CA HIS A 141 -8.04 -6.24 0.03
C HIS A 141 -8.96 -5.78 1.16
N GLY A 142 -9.77 -6.70 1.70
CA GLY A 142 -10.74 -6.40 2.76
C GLY A 142 -10.13 -5.82 4.04
N GLY A 143 -8.88 -6.15 4.34
CA GLY A 143 -8.15 -5.63 5.50
C GLY A 143 -7.89 -4.11 5.49
N LEU A 144 -8.06 -3.42 4.34
CA LEU A 144 -8.02 -1.95 4.31
C LEU A 144 -9.13 -1.32 5.16
N ALA A 145 -10.28 -1.97 5.27
CA ALA A 145 -11.34 -1.52 6.15
C ALA A 145 -10.91 -1.52 7.63
N ASP A 146 -10.08 -2.48 8.02
CA ASP A 146 -9.55 -2.56 9.39
C ASP A 146 -8.54 -1.46 9.66
N LEU A 147 -7.69 -1.12 8.68
CA LEU A 147 -6.76 0.03 8.81
C LEU A 147 -7.52 1.35 8.94
N VAL A 148 -8.54 1.58 8.14
CA VAL A 148 -9.40 2.78 8.26
C VAL A 148 -10.11 2.79 9.62
N ARG A 149 -10.56 1.63 10.12
CA ARG A 149 -11.17 1.50 11.44
C ARG A 149 -10.19 1.82 12.56
N LEU A 150 -8.93 1.38 12.46
CA LEU A 150 -7.87 1.72 13.41
C LEU A 150 -7.62 3.24 13.44
N GLN A 151 -7.51 3.87 12.28
CA GLN A 151 -7.37 5.34 12.18
C GLN A 151 -8.57 6.06 12.82
N LYS A 152 -9.80 5.62 12.52
CA LYS A 152 -11.00 6.17 13.13
C LYS A 152 -10.97 6.07 14.65
N ASN A 153 -10.58 4.91 15.17
CA ASN A 153 -10.59 4.65 16.62
C ASN A 153 -9.46 5.38 17.36
N SER A 154 -8.39 5.76 16.67
CA SER A 154 -7.30 6.55 17.26
C SER A 154 -7.66 8.01 17.51
N ILE A 155 -8.74 8.52 16.90
CA ILE A 155 -9.14 9.92 16.98
C ILE A 155 -10.58 10.01 17.53
N ARG A 156 -10.74 10.70 18.67
CA ARG A 156 -12.08 11.00 19.19
C ARG A 156 -12.67 12.21 18.47
N ALA A 157 -13.82 12.02 17.81
CA ALA A 157 -14.59 13.06 17.15
C ALA A 157 -16.09 12.73 17.16
N GLN A 158 -16.93 13.71 16.84
CA GLN A 158 -18.39 13.56 16.70
C GLN A 158 -18.78 13.05 15.32
N LYS A 159 -18.00 13.46 14.31
CA LYS A 159 -18.17 13.06 12.90
C LYS A 159 -16.84 12.72 12.28
N TYR A 160 -16.89 11.83 11.29
CA TYR A 160 -15.71 11.33 10.60
C TYR A 160 -15.91 11.45 9.09
N ILE A 161 -14.91 11.97 8.40
CA ILE A 161 -14.86 12.12 6.94
C ILE A 161 -13.77 11.22 6.39
N LEU A 162 -14.11 10.33 5.45
CA LEU A 162 -13.14 9.60 4.64
C LEU A 162 -12.81 10.47 3.43
N LEU A 163 -11.60 11.01 3.36
CA LEU A 163 -11.17 11.89 2.28
C LEU A 163 -10.32 11.11 1.28
N ALA A 164 -10.89 10.80 0.12
CA ALA A 164 -10.20 10.15 -0.99
C ALA A 164 -9.83 11.15 -2.09
N HIS A 165 -8.98 10.73 -3.02
CA HIS A 165 -8.62 11.59 -4.16
C HIS A 165 -9.84 11.93 -5.02
N GLY A 166 -10.66 10.93 -5.31
CA GLY A 166 -11.76 11.04 -6.27
C GLY A 166 -11.28 10.89 -7.73
N SER A 167 -12.22 10.66 -8.62
CA SER A 167 -11.97 10.49 -10.06
C SER A 167 -13.12 11.07 -10.87
N ARG A 168 -12.88 11.37 -12.16
CA ARG A 168 -13.93 11.76 -13.11
C ARG A 168 -14.59 10.56 -13.80
N ARG A 169 -14.09 9.34 -13.54
CA ARG A 169 -14.68 8.11 -14.09
C ARG A 169 -16.00 7.82 -13.37
N PRO A 170 -17.09 7.48 -14.06
CA PRO A 170 -18.33 7.05 -13.41
C PRO A 170 -18.11 5.81 -12.53
N GLY A 171 -18.73 5.78 -11.36
CA GLY A 171 -18.69 4.64 -10.45
C GLY A 171 -17.44 4.55 -9.56
N PHE A 172 -16.49 5.51 -9.66
CA PHE A 172 -15.29 5.52 -8.81
C PHE A 172 -15.63 5.61 -7.32
N GLU A 173 -16.76 6.25 -7.00
CA GLU A 173 -17.24 6.49 -5.65
C GLU A 173 -17.70 5.22 -4.94
N HIS A 174 -18.19 4.22 -5.66
CA HIS A 174 -18.85 3.04 -5.10
C HIS A 174 -18.02 2.33 -4.03
N HIS A 175 -16.72 2.13 -4.30
CA HIS A 175 -15.83 1.47 -3.35
C HIS A 175 -15.65 2.29 -2.06
N THR A 176 -15.35 3.59 -2.19
CA THR A 176 -15.12 4.48 -1.05
C THR A 176 -16.40 4.76 -0.25
N GLU A 177 -17.53 4.86 -0.91
CA GLU A 177 -18.83 5.05 -0.26
C GLU A 177 -19.25 3.81 0.52
N THR A 178 -19.08 2.62 -0.07
CA THR A 178 -19.35 1.36 0.61
C THR A 178 -18.47 1.19 1.85
N LEU A 179 -17.16 1.46 1.72
CA LEU A 179 -16.20 1.43 2.83
C LEU A 179 -16.60 2.41 3.93
N ALA A 180 -16.91 3.66 3.56
CA ALA A 180 -17.31 4.70 4.49
C ALA A 180 -18.61 4.34 5.22
N ALA A 181 -19.63 3.88 4.50
CA ALA A 181 -20.90 3.47 5.08
C ALA A 181 -20.75 2.36 6.11
N ASN A 182 -19.96 1.32 5.79
CA ASN A 182 -19.68 0.19 6.68
C ASN A 182 -18.97 0.60 7.98
N LEU A 183 -18.24 1.71 7.95
CA LEU A 183 -17.49 2.22 9.09
C LEU A 183 -18.15 3.43 9.78
N GLY A 184 -19.33 3.87 9.29
CA GLY A 184 -20.01 5.05 9.80
C GLY A 184 -19.24 6.35 9.56
N LEU A 185 -18.64 6.47 8.36
CA LEU A 185 -17.94 7.65 7.87
C LEU A 185 -18.76 8.32 6.77
N THR A 186 -18.45 9.57 6.47
CA THR A 186 -19.00 10.30 5.32
C THR A 186 -17.88 10.56 4.32
N THR A 187 -18.11 10.32 3.03
CA THR A 187 -17.10 10.54 2.00
C THR A 187 -16.96 12.01 1.62
N ALA A 188 -15.72 12.42 1.37
CA ALA A 188 -15.34 13.63 0.66
C ALA A 188 -14.23 13.33 -0.33
N TYR A 189 -14.07 14.17 -1.35
CA TYR A 189 -13.08 13.95 -2.39
C TYR A 189 -12.21 15.20 -2.60
N TRP A 190 -10.91 14.96 -2.87
CA TRP A 190 -9.97 16.05 -3.12
C TRP A 190 -10.18 16.66 -4.52
N ALA A 191 -10.27 15.84 -5.55
CA ALA A 191 -10.32 16.31 -6.93
C ALA A 191 -11.74 16.64 -7.43
N VAL A 192 -12.79 15.99 -6.89
CA VAL A 192 -14.18 16.10 -7.37
C VAL A 192 -15.14 16.42 -6.22
N GLN A 193 -16.43 16.64 -6.51
CA GLN A 193 -17.47 16.80 -5.50
C GLN A 193 -17.91 15.44 -4.90
N PRO A 194 -18.39 15.41 -3.65
CA PRO A 194 -18.41 16.51 -2.67
C PRO A 194 -17.02 16.79 -2.08
N LYS A 195 -16.63 18.06 -2.03
CA LYS A 195 -15.36 18.50 -1.44
C LYS A 195 -15.38 18.44 0.09
N LEU A 196 -14.18 18.41 0.71
CA LEU A 196 -14.02 18.47 2.16
C LEU A 196 -14.77 19.66 2.79
N GLU A 197 -14.63 20.85 2.20
CA GLU A 197 -15.29 22.08 2.67
C GLU A 197 -16.83 21.92 2.77
N LEU A 198 -17.44 21.28 1.77
CA LEU A 198 -18.90 21.05 1.78
C LEU A 198 -19.31 20.18 2.98
N ARG A 199 -18.58 19.10 3.25
CA ARG A 199 -18.87 18.18 4.36
C ARG A 199 -18.66 18.85 5.73
N VAL A 200 -17.58 19.64 5.86
CA VAL A 200 -17.33 20.41 7.09
C VAL A 200 -18.46 21.42 7.31
N LYS A 201 -18.89 22.14 6.27
CA LYS A 201 -20.02 23.09 6.34
C LYS A 201 -21.34 22.41 6.75
N GLU A 202 -21.67 21.27 6.16
CA GLU A 202 -22.85 20.46 6.49
C GLU A 202 -22.84 20.06 7.97
N PHE A 203 -21.72 19.54 8.47
CA PHE A 203 -21.60 19.12 9.87
C PHE A 203 -21.63 20.31 10.83
N ALA A 204 -20.92 21.39 10.51
CA ALA A 204 -20.93 22.62 11.31
C ALA A 204 -22.34 23.21 11.44
N SER A 205 -23.08 23.25 10.32
CA SER A 205 -24.49 23.74 10.28
C SER A 205 -25.44 22.84 11.06
N SER A 206 -25.11 21.52 11.17
CA SER A 206 -25.86 20.56 11.98
C SER A 206 -25.47 20.57 13.46
N GLY A 207 -24.59 21.48 13.89
CA GLY A 207 -24.21 21.68 15.29
C GLY A 207 -22.99 20.84 15.75
N TYR A 208 -22.36 20.05 14.87
CA TYR A 208 -21.16 19.31 15.21
C TYR A 208 -19.94 20.23 15.30
N ARG A 209 -19.05 19.98 16.28
CA ARG A 209 -17.88 20.82 16.57
C ARG A 209 -16.56 20.07 16.55
N GLU A 210 -16.58 18.75 16.62
CA GLU A 210 -15.39 17.91 16.53
C GLU A 210 -15.53 16.96 15.35
N ILE A 211 -14.72 17.19 14.31
CA ILE A 211 -14.75 16.43 13.06
C ILE A 211 -13.36 15.85 12.82
N ALA A 212 -13.27 14.55 12.56
CA ALA A 212 -12.04 13.91 12.14
C ALA A 212 -12.03 13.69 10.63
N VAL A 213 -10.90 13.95 10.00
CA VAL A 213 -10.64 13.67 8.58
C VAL A 213 -9.65 12.52 8.50
N ILE A 214 -10.05 11.43 7.84
CA ILE A 214 -9.26 10.25 7.62
C ILE A 214 -8.83 10.25 6.15
N PRO A 215 -7.55 10.53 5.85
CA PRO A 215 -7.06 10.54 4.48
C PRO A 215 -6.97 9.12 3.94
N TYR A 216 -7.70 8.82 2.87
CA TYR A 216 -7.62 7.57 2.14
C TYR A 216 -6.50 7.66 1.09
N PHE A 217 -5.27 7.76 1.60
CA PHE A 217 -4.01 7.85 0.87
C PHE A 217 -3.00 6.92 1.55
N LEU A 218 -2.10 6.34 0.77
CA LEU A 218 -1.09 5.43 1.32
C LEU A 218 0.07 6.20 1.98
N PHE A 219 0.60 7.21 1.32
CA PHE A 219 1.81 7.90 1.74
C PHE A 219 1.62 9.41 1.84
N ALA A 220 2.41 10.03 2.70
CA ALA A 220 2.52 11.48 2.77
C ALA A 220 3.19 12.04 1.50
N GLY A 221 2.77 13.22 1.05
CA GLY A 221 3.28 13.90 -0.14
C GLY A 221 2.53 15.19 -0.39
N GLY A 222 2.74 15.81 -1.55
CA GLY A 222 2.16 17.12 -1.86
C GLY A 222 0.64 17.23 -1.70
N ILE A 223 -0.12 16.14 -1.94
CA ILE A 223 -1.59 16.15 -1.74
C ILE A 223 -1.92 16.18 -0.24
N THR A 224 -1.25 15.41 0.58
CA THR A 224 -1.50 15.40 2.04
C THR A 224 -1.12 16.73 2.68
N ASP A 225 -0.05 17.39 2.23
CA ASP A 225 0.32 18.74 2.69
C ASP A 225 -0.73 19.76 2.29
N ALA A 226 -1.26 19.66 1.07
CA ALA A 226 -2.36 20.52 0.63
C ALA A 226 -3.65 20.28 1.42
N ILE A 227 -3.91 19.04 1.88
CA ILE A 227 -5.02 18.70 2.78
C ILE A 227 -4.81 19.36 4.14
N GLU A 228 -3.61 19.28 4.73
CA GLU A 228 -3.27 19.94 5.99
C GLU A 228 -3.54 21.46 5.91
N THR A 229 -3.01 22.09 4.86
CA THR A 229 -3.26 23.53 4.59
C THR A 229 -4.76 23.85 4.42
N ALA A 230 -5.52 22.96 3.76
CA ALA A 230 -6.96 23.15 3.60
C ALA A 230 -7.71 23.03 4.93
N ILE A 231 -7.30 22.12 5.81
CA ILE A 231 -7.87 21.97 7.15
C ILE A 231 -7.63 23.22 8.00
N GLU A 232 -6.41 23.77 8.01
CA GLU A 232 -6.10 25.02 8.71
C GLU A 232 -7.00 26.19 8.23
N LYS A 233 -7.20 26.31 6.92
CA LYS A 233 -8.10 27.32 6.35
C LYS A 233 -9.56 27.11 6.76
N LEU A 234 -10.01 25.85 6.80
CA LEU A 234 -11.38 25.52 7.22
C LEU A 234 -11.62 25.81 8.70
N GLU A 235 -10.62 25.60 9.58
CA GLU A 235 -10.74 25.98 11.00
C GLU A 235 -10.87 27.50 11.17
N LEU A 236 -10.14 28.28 10.36
CA LEU A 236 -10.30 29.74 10.34
C LEU A 236 -11.68 30.17 9.80
N GLN A 237 -12.21 29.45 8.82
CA GLN A 237 -13.51 29.74 8.20
C GLN A 237 -14.68 29.33 9.09
N PHE A 238 -14.52 28.30 9.90
CA PHE A 238 -15.54 27.76 10.82
C PHE A 238 -15.06 27.84 12.28
N PRO A 239 -14.93 29.06 12.87
CA PRO A 239 -14.45 29.21 14.23
C PRO A 239 -15.41 28.50 15.20
N GLY A 240 -14.87 27.59 16.00
CA GLY A 240 -15.62 26.71 16.90
C GLY A 240 -15.83 25.29 16.36
N VAL A 241 -15.30 24.97 15.18
CA VAL A 241 -15.15 23.60 14.69
C VAL A 241 -13.66 23.21 14.81
N SER A 242 -13.39 22.10 15.48
CA SER A 242 -12.05 21.49 15.55
C SER A 242 -11.96 20.37 14.52
N LEU A 243 -10.98 20.46 13.63
CA LEU A 243 -10.71 19.46 12.60
C LEU A 243 -9.45 18.66 12.99
N LYS A 244 -9.58 17.34 13.12
CA LYS A 244 -8.47 16.45 13.44
C LYS A 244 -8.12 15.62 12.21
N LEU A 245 -6.87 15.68 11.75
CA LEU A 245 -6.39 14.91 10.61
C LEU A 245 -5.68 13.64 11.09
N ALA A 246 -6.07 12.49 10.56
CA ALA A 246 -5.36 11.24 10.74
C ALA A 246 -4.12 11.17 9.83
N GLN A 247 -3.20 10.25 10.15
CA GLN A 247 -2.06 9.96 9.27
C GLN A 247 -2.49 9.16 8.04
N PRO A 248 -1.73 9.17 6.92
CA PRO A 248 -1.92 8.26 5.80
C PRO A 248 -1.85 6.79 6.20
N LEU A 249 -2.51 5.90 5.43
CA LEU A 249 -2.66 4.49 5.78
C LEU A 249 -1.36 3.69 5.77
N GLY A 250 -0.42 4.04 4.91
CA GLY A 250 0.82 3.28 4.68
C GLY A 250 1.94 3.51 5.70
N VAL A 251 1.71 4.32 6.74
CA VAL A 251 2.73 4.63 7.77
C VAL A 251 2.76 3.61 8.90
N ASN A 252 1.79 2.70 8.98
CA ASN A 252 1.61 1.81 10.13
C ASN A 252 2.18 0.41 9.86
N GLU A 253 2.67 -0.25 10.90
CA GLU A 253 3.14 -1.64 10.84
C GLU A 253 2.02 -2.59 10.39
N GLU A 254 0.77 -2.32 10.75
CA GLU A 254 -0.41 -3.08 10.35
C GLU A 254 -0.60 -3.10 8.82
N PHE A 255 -0.14 -2.06 8.10
CA PHE A 255 -0.16 -2.09 6.64
C PHE A 255 0.88 -3.06 6.06
N ALA A 256 2.05 -3.16 6.69
CA ALA A 256 3.05 -4.15 6.31
C ALA A 256 2.58 -5.58 6.63
N ASP A 257 1.86 -5.79 7.75
CA ASP A 257 1.23 -7.08 8.08
C ASP A 257 0.18 -7.46 7.02
N LEU A 258 -0.65 -6.51 6.61
CA LEU A 258 -1.65 -6.72 5.57
C LEU A 258 -1.03 -7.11 4.22
N ILE A 259 0.03 -6.44 3.81
CA ILE A 259 0.76 -6.77 2.58
C ILE A 259 1.38 -8.16 2.69
N TRP A 260 2.03 -8.46 3.81
CA TRP A 260 2.62 -9.76 4.04
C TRP A 260 1.57 -10.88 3.97
N ASP A 261 0.44 -10.74 4.67
CA ASP A 261 -0.69 -11.67 4.62
C ASP A 261 -1.22 -11.87 3.21
N TYR A 262 -1.21 -10.82 2.39
CA TYR A 262 -1.70 -10.86 1.03
C TYR A 262 -0.75 -11.62 0.10
N LEU A 263 0.54 -11.41 0.24
CA LEU A 263 1.58 -12.03 -0.60
C LEU A 263 1.85 -13.49 -0.22
N HIS A 264 1.60 -13.87 1.03
CA HIS A 264 1.91 -15.20 1.55
C HIS A 264 0.80 -16.24 1.29
N LYS A 265 -0.38 -15.78 0.87
CA LYS A 265 -1.48 -16.68 0.47
C LYS A 265 -1.26 -17.23 -0.93
#